data_a0f51ebcdf00c77b29ed525b9f5165c4
#
_entry.id   a0f51ebcdf00c77b29ed525b9f5165c4
#
_cell.length_a   1.000
_cell.length_b   1.000
_cell.length_c   1.000
_cell.angle_alpha   90.00
_cell.angle_beta   90.00
_cell.angle_gamma   90.00
#
_symmetry.space_group_name_H-M   'P 1'
#
loop_
_entity.id
_entity.type
_entity.pdbx_description
1 polymer ?
#
loop_
_entity_poly.entity_id
_entity_poly.type
_entity_poly.pdbx_seq_one_letter_code
_entity_poly.pdbx_strand_id
1 'polypeptide(L)'
;MIQALRERRIGLRHADILVVAQKIVSKAEGCVVRLPSVKPSARAVQLAAARNKDPRLVEVILQQSRRIVRDDPVLIVETHHGFVCANGGVDRSNVPGDDVVTVLPVDPDRSARKLAAELRRLAKKRVAVIISDTFGRPWRLGLTNVAIGAAGAPVLRDLRGSRDRQAKPLQATILAVADELAAAAGLLMGKSEGIPVVVVRGYRYRPANERATGIIRPADEDLFR
;
A
#
# COMPACT_ATOMS: atom_id res chain seq x y z
N MET A 1 -9.87 6.58 -14.25
CA MET A 1 -8.41 6.62 -14.48
C MET A 1 -8.04 6.94 -15.93
N ILE A 2 -8.39 6.16 -16.94
CA ILE A 2 -8.07 6.47 -18.37
C ILE A 2 -8.61 7.82 -18.80
N GLN A 3 -9.84 8.17 -18.42
CA GLN A 3 -10.41 9.47 -18.72
C GLN A 3 -9.58 10.60 -18.11
N ALA A 4 -9.23 10.50 -16.82
CA ALA A 4 -8.38 11.50 -16.14
C ALA A 4 -6.98 11.64 -16.79
N LEU A 5 -6.39 10.54 -17.26
CA LEU A 5 -5.14 10.59 -18.01
C LEU A 5 -5.30 11.33 -19.35
N ARG A 6 -6.42 11.10 -20.07
CA ARG A 6 -6.73 11.81 -21.33
C ARG A 6 -6.96 13.29 -21.09
N GLU A 7 -7.74 13.67 -20.10
CA GLU A 7 -8.02 15.08 -19.73
C GLU A 7 -6.73 15.84 -19.41
N ARG A 8 -5.77 15.16 -18.76
CA ARG A 8 -4.44 15.71 -18.45
C ARG A 8 -3.42 15.53 -19.59
N ARG A 9 -3.83 15.03 -20.74
CA ARG A 9 -2.97 14.77 -21.92
C ARG A 9 -1.79 13.84 -21.62
N ILE A 10 -1.95 12.92 -20.67
CA ILE A 10 -0.93 11.93 -20.31
C ILE A 10 -1.18 10.66 -21.13
N GLY A 11 -0.41 10.49 -22.20
CA GLY A 11 -0.40 9.25 -22.99
C GLY A 11 0.44 8.17 -22.28
N LEU A 12 -0.14 6.97 -22.09
CA LEU A 12 0.60 5.83 -21.57
C LEU A 12 1.54 5.25 -22.61
N ARG A 13 2.72 4.78 -22.17
CA ARG A 13 3.74 4.10 -22.97
C ARG A 13 3.95 2.68 -22.45
N HIS A 14 4.57 1.83 -23.27
CA HIS A 14 5.01 0.54 -22.81
C HIS A 14 6.03 0.70 -21.67
N ALA A 15 5.95 -0.16 -20.67
CA ALA A 15 6.75 -0.17 -19.45
C ALA A 15 6.56 1.05 -18.52
N ASP A 16 5.54 1.91 -18.73
CA ASP A 16 5.12 2.84 -17.69
C ASP A 16 4.65 2.06 -16.46
N ILE A 17 4.90 2.61 -15.28
CA ILE A 17 4.41 2.09 -14.02
C ILE A 17 3.41 3.10 -13.44
N LEU A 18 2.19 2.66 -13.17
CA LEU A 18 1.21 3.49 -12.49
C LEU A 18 1.24 3.17 -11.00
N VAL A 19 1.58 4.15 -10.20
CA VAL A 19 1.42 4.07 -8.74
C VAL A 19 0.08 4.68 -8.38
N VAL A 20 -0.75 3.90 -7.70
CA VAL A 20 -2.15 4.20 -7.43
C VAL A 20 -2.35 4.23 -5.91
N ALA A 21 -2.86 5.33 -5.38
CA ALA A 21 -3.20 5.42 -3.96
C ALA A 21 -4.26 4.39 -3.58
N GLN A 22 -4.01 3.62 -2.54
CA GLN A 22 -4.88 2.58 -1.99
C GLN A 22 -6.32 3.08 -1.84
N LYS A 23 -6.51 4.29 -1.37
CA LYS A 23 -7.82 4.83 -1.02
C LYS A 23 -8.81 4.89 -2.17
N ILE A 24 -8.37 5.22 -3.39
CA ILE A 24 -9.27 5.21 -4.55
C ILE A 24 -9.65 3.79 -4.96
N VAL A 25 -8.76 2.82 -4.73
CA VAL A 25 -9.03 1.40 -4.97
C VAL A 25 -10.04 0.89 -3.95
N SER A 26 -9.82 1.15 -2.66
CA SER A 26 -10.74 0.78 -1.58
C SER A 26 -12.14 1.32 -1.81
N LYS A 27 -12.27 2.60 -2.18
CA LYS A 27 -13.57 3.20 -2.51
C LYS A 27 -14.23 2.52 -3.71
N ALA A 28 -13.47 2.27 -4.76
CA ALA A 28 -13.99 1.64 -5.98
C ALA A 28 -14.43 0.18 -5.76
N GLU A 29 -13.83 -0.51 -4.80
CA GLU A 29 -14.15 -1.89 -4.44
C GLU A 29 -15.13 -2.01 -3.26
N GLY A 30 -15.67 -0.88 -2.76
CA GLY A 30 -16.63 -0.88 -1.65
C GLY A 30 -16.01 -1.19 -0.29
N CYS A 31 -14.67 -1.10 -0.16
CA CYS A 31 -13.96 -1.27 1.12
C CYS A 31 -14.15 -0.02 2.01
N VAL A 32 -15.41 0.26 2.32
CA VAL A 32 -15.87 1.43 3.09
C VAL A 32 -16.78 0.95 4.20
N VAL A 33 -16.53 1.40 5.44
CA VAL A 33 -17.30 1.01 6.61
C VAL A 33 -17.96 2.25 7.23
N ARG A 34 -19.26 2.14 7.51
CA ARG A 34 -20.01 3.17 8.24
C ARG A 34 -19.98 2.84 9.73
N LEU A 35 -19.35 3.68 10.53
CA LEU A 35 -19.17 3.45 11.97
C LEU A 35 -20.48 3.26 12.75
N PRO A 36 -21.60 3.93 12.41
CA PRO A 36 -22.87 3.69 13.08
C PRO A 36 -23.41 2.27 12.96
N SER A 37 -22.99 1.51 11.94
CA SER A 37 -23.39 0.11 11.78
C SER A 37 -22.46 -0.88 12.53
N VAL A 38 -21.40 -0.39 13.17
CA VAL A 38 -20.40 -1.23 13.86
C VAL A 38 -20.80 -1.35 15.34
N LYS A 39 -20.92 -2.59 15.81
CA LYS A 39 -21.13 -2.91 17.23
C LYS A 39 -19.77 -3.26 17.84
N PRO A 40 -19.21 -2.42 18.74
CA PRO A 40 -17.90 -2.68 19.31
C PRO A 40 -17.94 -3.84 20.31
N SER A 41 -16.92 -4.67 20.29
CA SER A 41 -16.67 -5.71 21.28
C SER A 41 -16.17 -5.11 22.61
N ALA A 42 -16.24 -5.87 23.70
CA ALA A 42 -15.70 -5.47 25.00
C ALA A 42 -14.22 -5.12 24.91
N ARG A 43 -13.45 -5.87 24.10
CA ARG A 43 -12.03 -5.58 23.83
C ARG A 43 -11.82 -4.26 23.11
N ALA A 44 -12.64 -3.96 22.11
CA ALA A 44 -12.57 -2.66 21.39
C ALA A 44 -12.88 -1.50 22.33
N VAL A 45 -13.88 -1.63 23.21
CA VAL A 45 -14.21 -0.61 24.21
C VAL A 45 -13.04 -0.37 25.16
N GLN A 46 -12.43 -1.42 25.71
CA GLN A 46 -11.27 -1.33 26.60
C GLN A 46 -10.07 -0.63 25.92
N LEU A 47 -9.72 -1.07 24.72
CA LEU A 47 -8.61 -0.48 23.94
C LEU A 47 -8.88 0.97 23.55
N ALA A 48 -10.13 1.32 23.26
CA ALA A 48 -10.53 2.67 22.90
C ALA A 48 -10.45 3.63 24.08
N ALA A 49 -10.93 3.22 25.25
CA ALA A 49 -10.90 4.04 26.47
C ALA A 49 -9.47 4.44 26.86
N ALA A 50 -8.52 3.50 26.80
CA ALA A 50 -7.12 3.77 27.09
C ALA A 50 -6.44 4.78 26.13
N ARG A 51 -7.06 5.10 24.98
CA ARG A 51 -6.48 5.91 23.88
C ARG A 51 -7.35 7.10 23.48
N ASN A 52 -8.44 7.34 24.18
CA ASN A 52 -9.43 8.35 23.81
C ASN A 52 -9.88 8.25 22.33
N LYS A 53 -10.16 7.03 21.89
CA LYS A 53 -10.62 6.71 20.53
C LYS A 53 -12.07 6.24 20.53
N ASP A 54 -12.70 6.36 19.37
CA ASP A 54 -14.03 5.79 19.13
C ASP A 54 -13.95 4.25 19.17
N PRO A 55 -14.69 3.55 20.04
CA PRO A 55 -14.65 2.08 20.13
C PRO A 55 -15.12 1.39 18.85
N ARG A 56 -15.99 2.03 18.05
CA ARG A 56 -16.41 1.51 16.74
C ARG A 56 -15.26 1.49 15.75
N LEU A 57 -14.42 2.55 15.76
CA LEU A 57 -13.20 2.60 14.94
C LEU A 57 -12.22 1.52 15.36
N VAL A 58 -12.01 1.34 16.68
CA VAL A 58 -11.11 0.29 17.18
C VAL A 58 -11.62 -1.11 16.80
N GLU A 59 -12.93 -1.33 16.83
CA GLU A 59 -13.52 -2.59 16.36
C GLU A 59 -13.19 -2.86 14.89
N VAL A 60 -13.34 -1.86 14.01
CA VAL A 60 -12.97 -2.01 12.59
C VAL A 60 -11.48 -2.36 12.45
N ILE A 61 -10.60 -1.72 13.23
CA ILE A 61 -9.16 -2.04 13.22
C ILE A 61 -8.93 -3.50 13.63
N LEU A 62 -9.59 -3.97 14.69
CA LEU A 62 -9.47 -5.36 15.14
C LEU A 62 -9.96 -6.35 14.08
N GLN A 63 -11.07 -6.03 13.40
CA GLN A 63 -11.59 -6.85 12.30
C GLN A 63 -10.65 -6.93 11.07
N GLN A 64 -9.77 -5.94 10.89
CA GLN A 64 -8.76 -5.96 9.82
C GLN A 64 -7.43 -6.60 10.25
N SER A 65 -7.35 -7.11 11.48
CA SER A 65 -6.11 -7.53 12.12
C SER A 65 -6.07 -9.02 12.41
N ARG A 66 -4.94 -9.66 12.16
CA ARG A 66 -4.62 -11.00 12.69
C ARG A 66 -4.24 -10.93 14.16
N ARG A 67 -3.41 -9.95 14.51
CA ARG A 67 -2.95 -9.74 15.89
C ARG A 67 -2.54 -8.29 16.10
N ILE A 68 -2.55 -7.90 17.36
CA ILE A 68 -1.95 -6.65 17.82
C ILE A 68 -0.46 -6.88 18.02
N VAL A 69 0.37 -6.05 17.40
CA VAL A 69 1.84 -6.06 17.57
C VAL A 69 2.22 -5.11 18.70
N ARG A 70 1.60 -3.95 18.75
CA ARG A 70 1.78 -2.94 19.80
C ARG A 70 0.49 -2.16 19.98
N ASP A 71 0.14 -1.86 21.20
CA ASP A 71 -1.11 -1.18 21.50
C ASP A 71 -0.95 0.22 22.11
N ASP A 72 0.25 0.66 22.44
CA ASP A 72 0.55 1.98 23.00
C ASP A 72 1.79 2.62 22.32
N PRO A 73 1.80 3.92 22.02
CA PRO A 73 0.70 4.91 22.04
C PRO A 73 -0.24 4.78 20.84
N VAL A 74 0.16 4.03 19.81
CA VAL A 74 -0.60 3.80 18.59
C VAL A 74 -0.86 2.32 18.43
N LEU A 75 -2.08 1.96 18.01
CA LEU A 75 -2.44 0.58 17.71
C LEU A 75 -1.73 0.13 16.44
N ILE A 76 -0.64 -0.61 16.58
CA ILE A 76 0.08 -1.25 15.49
C ILE A 76 -0.36 -2.70 15.42
N VAL A 77 -0.82 -3.11 14.27
CA VAL A 77 -1.39 -4.44 14.06
C VAL A 77 -0.78 -5.10 12.82
N GLU A 78 -0.78 -6.42 12.82
CA GLU A 78 -0.57 -7.22 11.63
C GLU A 78 -1.92 -7.44 10.96
N THR A 79 -2.06 -6.97 9.72
CA THR A 79 -3.28 -7.12 8.92
C THR A 79 -3.44 -8.56 8.42
N HIS A 80 -4.63 -8.92 7.90
CA HIS A 80 -4.84 -10.22 7.25
C HIS A 80 -3.94 -10.45 6.04
N HIS A 81 -3.43 -9.37 5.42
CA HIS A 81 -2.45 -9.44 4.32
C HIS A 81 -1.02 -9.73 4.80
N GLY A 82 -0.75 -9.58 6.13
CA GLY A 82 0.56 -9.69 6.73
C GLY A 82 1.32 -8.35 6.89
N PHE A 83 0.75 -7.23 6.44
CA PHE A 83 1.37 -5.92 6.65
C PHE A 83 1.28 -5.51 8.12
N VAL A 84 2.40 -5.04 8.68
CA VAL A 84 2.45 -4.47 10.02
C VAL A 84 2.36 -2.94 9.90
N CYS A 85 1.25 -2.37 10.34
CA CYS A 85 1.02 -0.93 10.20
C CYS A 85 0.12 -0.37 11.31
N ALA A 86 0.12 0.95 11.41
CA ALA A 86 -0.74 1.66 12.35
C ALA A 86 -2.21 1.53 11.94
N ASN A 87 -3.07 1.24 12.91
CA ASN A 87 -4.52 1.13 12.75
C ASN A 87 -4.98 0.15 11.65
N GLY A 88 -4.16 -0.83 11.24
CA GLY A 88 -4.51 -1.80 10.22
C GLY A 88 -4.84 -1.23 8.83
N GLY A 89 -4.30 -0.05 8.50
CA GLY A 89 -4.64 0.67 7.26
C GLY A 89 -6.06 1.26 7.26
N VAL A 90 -6.75 1.28 8.40
CA VAL A 90 -8.06 1.94 8.53
C VAL A 90 -7.86 3.44 8.56
N ASP A 91 -8.50 4.17 7.65
CA ASP A 91 -8.29 5.60 7.47
C ASP A 91 -9.62 6.36 7.34
N ARG A 92 -9.68 7.51 8.01
CA ARG A 92 -10.78 8.49 7.96
C ARG A 92 -10.54 9.62 6.94
N SER A 93 -9.30 9.83 6.53
CA SER A 93 -8.95 10.98 5.69
C SER A 93 -9.50 10.83 4.28
N ASN A 94 -9.91 11.96 3.67
CA ASN A 94 -10.45 11.99 2.31
C ASN A 94 -11.64 11.04 2.06
N VAL A 95 -12.44 10.75 3.08
CA VAL A 95 -13.69 10.00 2.99
C VAL A 95 -14.83 10.97 3.34
N PRO A 96 -15.92 11.04 2.56
CA PRO A 96 -17.02 11.93 2.90
C PRO A 96 -17.77 11.45 4.15
N GLY A 97 -17.98 12.39 5.10
CA GLY A 97 -18.67 12.16 6.36
C GLY A 97 -17.75 11.70 7.50
N ASP A 98 -18.08 12.15 8.73
CA ASP A 98 -17.26 11.94 9.93
C ASP A 98 -17.32 10.50 10.46
N ASP A 99 -18.37 9.77 10.12
CA ASP A 99 -18.64 8.40 10.56
C ASP A 99 -18.34 7.34 9.50
N VAL A 100 -17.44 7.63 8.56
CA VAL A 100 -17.06 6.70 7.49
C VAL A 100 -15.55 6.50 7.50
N VAL A 101 -15.13 5.25 7.32
CA VAL A 101 -13.72 4.89 7.19
C VAL A 101 -13.51 4.01 5.97
N THR A 102 -12.31 4.04 5.42
CA THR A 102 -11.87 3.05 4.44
C THR A 102 -10.98 2.00 5.10
N VAL A 103 -11.07 0.77 4.62
CA VAL A 103 -10.16 -0.32 4.93
C VAL A 103 -9.35 -0.70 3.69
N LEU A 104 -8.29 -1.47 3.85
CA LEU A 104 -7.48 -1.92 2.71
C LEU A 104 -8.32 -2.79 1.76
N PRO A 105 -8.02 -2.81 0.46
CA PRO A 105 -8.63 -3.76 -0.47
C PRO A 105 -8.41 -5.20 0.00
N VAL A 106 -9.38 -6.08 -0.20
CA VAL A 106 -9.32 -7.48 0.27
C VAL A 106 -8.11 -8.24 -0.30
N ASP A 107 -7.77 -8.02 -1.55
CA ASP A 107 -6.55 -8.54 -2.20
C ASP A 107 -5.97 -7.43 -3.09
N PRO A 108 -5.06 -6.60 -2.57
CA PRO A 108 -4.48 -5.49 -3.33
C PRO A 108 -3.72 -5.93 -4.58
N ASP A 109 -3.07 -7.10 -4.55
CA ASP A 109 -2.40 -7.65 -5.75
C ASP A 109 -3.41 -8.02 -6.84
N ARG A 110 -4.55 -8.59 -6.46
CA ARG A 110 -5.64 -8.86 -7.40
C ARG A 110 -6.19 -7.57 -7.99
N SER A 111 -6.34 -6.54 -7.19
CA SER A 111 -6.76 -5.22 -7.62
C SER A 111 -5.77 -4.61 -8.59
N ALA A 112 -4.46 -4.69 -8.30
CA ALA A 112 -3.40 -4.25 -9.21
C ALA A 112 -3.43 -5.00 -10.55
N ARG A 113 -3.61 -6.33 -10.53
CA ARG A 113 -3.75 -7.15 -11.76
C ARG A 113 -4.96 -6.75 -12.59
N LYS A 114 -6.12 -6.53 -11.96
CA LYS A 114 -7.33 -6.06 -12.66
C LYS A 114 -7.11 -4.71 -13.33
N LEU A 115 -6.50 -3.76 -12.61
CA LEU A 115 -6.17 -2.44 -13.14
C LEU A 115 -5.19 -2.53 -14.31
N ALA A 116 -4.12 -3.31 -14.19
CA ALA A 116 -3.14 -3.50 -15.26
C ALA A 116 -3.77 -4.13 -16.53
N ALA A 117 -4.63 -5.13 -16.35
CA ALA A 117 -5.35 -5.77 -17.45
C ALA A 117 -6.29 -4.79 -18.17
N GLU A 118 -7.05 -4.00 -17.41
CA GLU A 118 -7.98 -3.01 -17.96
C GLU A 118 -7.23 -1.86 -18.67
N LEU A 119 -6.14 -1.38 -18.10
CA LEU A 119 -5.27 -0.39 -18.74
C LEU A 119 -4.68 -0.92 -20.05
N ARG A 120 -4.25 -2.19 -20.07
CA ARG A 120 -3.76 -2.86 -21.28
C ARG A 120 -4.86 -2.93 -22.36
N ARG A 121 -6.09 -3.28 -21.96
CA ARG A 121 -7.24 -3.37 -22.87
C ARG A 121 -7.58 -2.00 -23.50
N LEU A 122 -7.61 -0.94 -22.67
CA LEU A 122 -8.07 0.39 -23.08
C LEU A 122 -6.99 1.22 -23.77
N ALA A 123 -5.76 1.18 -23.28
CA ALA A 123 -4.64 1.97 -23.80
C ALA A 123 -3.78 1.22 -24.82
N LYS A 124 -3.98 -0.11 -24.99
CA LYS A 124 -3.15 -0.97 -25.84
C LYS A 124 -1.66 -0.93 -25.48
N LYS A 125 -1.34 -0.65 -24.22
CA LYS A 125 0.03 -0.59 -23.67
C LYS A 125 0.19 -1.59 -22.54
N ARG A 126 1.36 -2.23 -22.45
CA ARG A 126 1.72 -3.03 -21.28
C ARG A 126 2.29 -2.08 -20.24
N VAL A 127 1.60 -1.94 -19.15
CA VAL A 127 1.99 -1.11 -18.01
C VAL A 127 2.00 -1.97 -16.75
N ALA A 128 2.81 -1.57 -15.78
CA ALA A 128 2.73 -2.12 -14.43
C ALA A 128 1.85 -1.24 -13.53
N VAL A 129 1.32 -1.83 -12.48
CA VAL A 129 0.53 -1.13 -11.46
C VAL A 129 1.07 -1.47 -10.09
N ILE A 130 1.30 -0.45 -9.27
CA ILE A 130 1.59 -0.56 -7.85
C ILE A 130 0.47 0.14 -7.09
N ILE A 131 -0.14 -0.53 -6.12
CA ILE A 131 -1.05 0.10 -5.16
C ILE A 131 -0.24 0.46 -3.94
N SER A 132 -0.29 1.73 -3.53
CA SER A 132 0.49 2.23 -2.41
C SER A 132 -0.38 2.74 -1.28
N ASP A 133 0.09 2.55 -0.06
CA ASP A 133 -0.45 3.18 1.14
C ASP A 133 0.66 3.89 1.91
N THR A 134 0.31 4.70 2.91
CA THR A 134 1.26 5.51 3.66
C THR A 134 1.49 4.92 5.04
N PHE A 135 2.71 4.43 5.31
CA PHE A 135 3.08 3.78 6.55
C PHE A 135 4.11 4.58 7.36
N GLY A 136 4.03 4.45 8.69
CA GLY A 136 5.15 4.75 9.57
C GLY A 136 6.26 3.71 9.42
N ARG A 137 7.44 4.06 9.91
CA ARG A 137 8.62 3.18 9.87
C ARG A 137 9.27 3.10 11.24
N PRO A 138 9.77 1.95 11.68
CA PRO A 138 10.62 1.85 12.86
C PRO A 138 11.82 2.80 12.74
N TRP A 139 12.24 3.37 13.88
CA TRP A 139 13.46 4.18 14.04
C TRP A 139 13.56 5.47 13.21
N ARG A 140 12.56 5.83 12.43
CA ARG A 140 12.58 7.03 11.59
C ARG A 140 11.29 7.82 11.74
N LEU A 141 11.41 9.13 11.90
CA LEU A 141 10.28 10.04 11.84
C LEU A 141 9.74 10.15 10.41
N GLY A 142 8.46 10.50 10.31
CA GLY A 142 7.75 10.69 9.05
C GLY A 142 7.15 9.41 8.48
N LEU A 143 6.18 9.61 7.61
CA LEU A 143 5.52 8.56 6.87
C LEU A 143 6.12 8.43 5.48
N THR A 144 6.03 7.26 4.88
CA THR A 144 6.39 7.02 3.49
C THR A 144 5.36 6.16 2.79
N ASN A 145 5.23 6.31 1.50
CA ASN A 145 4.40 5.39 0.73
C ASN A 145 5.15 4.07 0.54
N VAL A 146 4.43 2.97 0.73
CA VAL A 146 4.91 1.60 0.51
C VAL A 146 3.97 0.86 -0.41
N ALA A 147 4.46 -0.13 -1.12
CA ALA A 147 3.66 -0.98 -1.98
C ALA A 147 2.87 -1.99 -1.14
N ILE A 148 1.55 -2.04 -1.35
CA ILE A 148 0.66 -3.04 -0.75
C ILE A 148 0.05 -3.98 -1.80
N GLY A 149 0.15 -3.64 -3.08
CA GLY A 149 -0.29 -4.47 -4.20
C GLY A 149 0.54 -4.19 -5.43
N ALA A 150 0.85 -5.22 -6.22
CA ALA A 150 1.68 -5.11 -7.41
C ALA A 150 1.21 -5.99 -8.57
N ALA A 151 1.44 -5.52 -9.80
CA ALA A 151 1.25 -6.29 -11.02
C ALA A 151 2.15 -5.79 -12.14
N GLY A 152 2.80 -6.70 -12.84
CA GLY A 152 3.55 -6.41 -14.06
C GLY A 152 4.99 -5.92 -13.87
N ALA A 153 5.39 -5.58 -12.64
CA ALA A 153 6.77 -5.22 -12.28
C ALA A 153 7.28 -6.09 -11.12
N PRO A 154 8.59 -6.27 -10.96
CA PRO A 154 9.15 -6.92 -9.79
C PRO A 154 8.92 -6.06 -8.54
N VAL A 155 8.71 -6.71 -7.41
CA VAL A 155 8.59 -6.03 -6.11
C VAL A 155 9.94 -5.90 -5.42
N LEU A 156 10.81 -6.88 -5.63
CA LEU A 156 12.18 -6.92 -5.15
C LEU A 156 13.15 -7.02 -6.33
N ARG A 157 14.35 -6.51 -6.17
CA ARG A 157 15.48 -6.75 -7.06
C ARG A 157 16.63 -7.33 -6.27
N ASP A 158 16.81 -8.62 -6.42
CA ASP A 158 17.94 -9.34 -5.82
C ASP A 158 19.21 -9.08 -6.63
N LEU A 159 20.21 -8.50 -5.99
CA LEU A 159 21.52 -8.24 -6.55
C LEU A 159 22.61 -9.16 -5.94
N ARG A 160 22.23 -10.08 -5.08
CA ARG A 160 23.19 -11.04 -4.50
C ARG A 160 23.83 -11.86 -5.63
N GLY A 161 25.14 -12.08 -5.52
CA GLY A 161 25.94 -12.75 -6.54
C GLY A 161 26.31 -11.87 -7.74
N SER A 162 25.72 -10.68 -7.92
CA SER A 162 26.20 -9.71 -8.90
C SER A 162 27.47 -9.00 -8.38
N ARG A 163 28.13 -8.24 -9.24
CA ARG A 163 29.37 -7.51 -8.90
C ARG A 163 29.14 -6.01 -8.86
N ASP A 164 29.81 -5.33 -7.92
CA ASP A 164 29.89 -3.87 -7.90
C ASP A 164 30.84 -3.33 -9.01
N ARG A 165 31.05 -2.00 -9.03
CA ARG A 165 31.93 -1.35 -10.04
C ARG A 165 33.41 -1.75 -9.91
N GLN A 166 33.86 -2.24 -8.76
CA GLN A 166 35.20 -2.77 -8.49
C GLN A 166 35.25 -4.30 -8.61
N ALA A 167 34.27 -4.92 -9.24
CA ALA A 167 34.13 -6.36 -9.42
C ALA A 167 34.00 -7.19 -8.12
N LYS A 168 33.69 -6.56 -6.98
CA LYS A 168 33.44 -7.25 -5.70
C LYS A 168 32.03 -7.84 -5.68
N PRO A 169 31.82 -9.07 -5.22
CA PRO A 169 30.50 -9.69 -5.16
C PRO A 169 29.61 -9.01 -4.12
N LEU A 170 28.38 -8.70 -4.49
CA LEU A 170 27.33 -8.24 -3.58
C LEU A 170 26.73 -9.46 -2.86
N GLN A 171 26.79 -9.47 -1.54
CA GLN A 171 26.39 -10.64 -0.73
C GLN A 171 24.97 -10.54 -0.18
N ALA A 172 24.51 -9.33 0.15
CA ALA A 172 23.25 -9.11 0.89
C ALA A 172 22.29 -8.10 0.25
N THR A 173 22.62 -7.57 -0.92
CA THR A 173 21.87 -6.44 -1.50
C THR A 173 20.60 -6.93 -2.18
N ILE A 174 19.45 -6.61 -1.59
CA ILE A 174 18.11 -6.75 -2.17
C ILE A 174 17.42 -5.39 -2.08
N LEU A 175 16.97 -4.85 -3.20
CA LEU A 175 16.29 -3.56 -3.26
C LEU A 175 14.77 -3.78 -3.27
N ALA A 176 14.06 -3.03 -2.42
CA ALA A 176 12.59 -3.02 -2.37
C ALA A 176 12.04 -2.07 -3.45
N VAL A 177 12.15 -2.47 -4.70
CA VAL A 177 11.85 -1.63 -5.88
C VAL A 177 10.44 -1.08 -5.86
N ALA A 178 9.46 -1.90 -5.47
CA ALA A 178 8.08 -1.44 -5.44
C ALA A 178 7.85 -0.37 -4.36
N ASP A 179 8.53 -0.46 -3.21
CA ASP A 179 8.49 0.56 -2.17
C ASP A 179 9.21 1.85 -2.60
N GLU A 180 10.35 1.74 -3.27
CA GLU A 180 11.06 2.91 -3.82
C GLU A 180 10.19 3.67 -4.84
N LEU A 181 9.50 2.95 -5.72
CA LEU A 181 8.57 3.54 -6.69
C LEU A 181 7.33 4.15 -6.00
N ALA A 182 6.79 3.48 -4.99
CA ALA A 182 5.69 3.99 -4.18
C ALA A 182 6.09 5.27 -3.44
N ALA A 183 7.26 5.29 -2.81
CA ALA A 183 7.80 6.45 -2.10
C ALA A 183 8.06 7.64 -3.04
N ALA A 184 8.68 7.41 -4.21
CA ALA A 184 8.91 8.44 -5.22
C ALA A 184 7.58 9.05 -5.72
N ALA A 185 6.58 8.22 -5.99
CA ALA A 185 5.24 8.69 -6.37
C ALA A 185 4.57 9.48 -5.25
N GLY A 186 4.80 9.09 -4.00
CA GLY A 186 4.26 9.75 -2.80
C GLY A 186 4.63 11.23 -2.72
N LEU A 187 5.81 11.62 -3.22
CA LEU A 187 6.25 13.02 -3.28
C LEU A 187 5.32 13.90 -4.13
N LEU A 188 4.70 13.32 -5.16
CA LEU A 188 3.78 14.02 -6.05
C LEU A 188 2.32 13.86 -5.65
N MET A 189 1.96 12.79 -4.97
CA MET A 189 0.58 12.51 -4.55
C MET A 189 0.10 13.51 -3.50
N GLY A 190 0.97 13.88 -2.56
CA GLY A 190 0.62 14.69 -1.41
C GLY A 190 -0.53 14.12 -0.58
N LYS A 191 -1.23 14.98 0.15
CA LYS A 191 -2.39 14.60 0.96
C LYS A 191 -3.67 15.34 0.58
N SER A 192 -3.54 16.56 0.05
CA SER A 192 -4.63 17.49 -0.30
C SER A 192 -4.65 17.83 -1.80
N GLU A 193 -3.64 17.46 -2.55
CA GLU A 193 -3.43 17.86 -3.96
C GLU A 193 -4.37 17.14 -4.93
N GLY A 194 -5.08 16.13 -4.48
CA GLY A 194 -6.03 15.38 -5.31
C GLY A 194 -5.36 14.58 -6.44
N ILE A 195 -4.11 14.14 -6.24
CA ILE A 195 -3.34 13.35 -7.19
C ILE A 195 -3.27 11.88 -6.73
N PRO A 196 -4.28 11.07 -7.00
CA PRO A 196 -4.30 9.69 -6.51
C PRO A 196 -3.54 8.70 -7.40
N VAL A 197 -3.03 9.12 -8.54
CA VAL A 197 -2.29 8.29 -9.50
C VAL A 197 -1.10 9.05 -10.05
N VAL A 198 0.07 8.42 -10.01
CA VAL A 198 1.31 8.93 -10.60
C VAL A 198 1.83 7.94 -11.63
N VAL A 199 2.27 8.46 -12.78
CA VAL A 199 2.93 7.65 -13.83
C VAL A 199 4.44 7.81 -13.67
N VAL A 200 5.10 6.71 -13.35
CA VAL A 200 6.55 6.62 -13.33
C VAL A 200 7.02 6.11 -14.69
N ARG A 201 7.89 6.88 -15.33
CA ARG A 201 8.41 6.60 -16.68
C ARG A 201 9.93 6.58 -16.69
N GLY A 202 10.50 5.66 -17.46
CA GLY A 202 11.96 5.60 -17.65
C GLY A 202 12.66 4.57 -16.75
N TYR A 203 12.03 4.08 -15.70
CA TYR A 203 12.58 2.97 -14.93
C TYR A 203 12.58 1.69 -15.75
N ARG A 204 13.77 1.07 -15.91
CA ARG A 204 13.94 -0.15 -16.70
C ARG A 204 13.79 -1.37 -15.81
N TYR A 205 12.86 -2.24 -16.12
CA TYR A 205 12.61 -3.49 -15.38
C TYR A 205 12.26 -4.64 -16.34
N ARG A 206 12.42 -5.86 -15.87
CA ARG A 206 11.86 -7.04 -16.53
C ARG A 206 10.45 -7.27 -15.99
N PRO A 207 9.43 -7.45 -16.84
CA PRO A 207 8.09 -7.78 -16.37
C PRO A 207 8.11 -8.99 -15.45
N ALA A 208 7.42 -8.90 -14.31
CA ALA A 208 7.30 -9.95 -13.33
C ALA A 208 5.86 -10.08 -12.85
N ASN A 209 5.49 -11.26 -12.36
CA ASN A 209 4.17 -11.50 -11.76
C ASN A 209 4.34 -11.80 -10.27
N GLU A 210 4.98 -10.87 -9.59
CA GLU A 210 5.22 -10.95 -8.15
C GLU A 210 4.08 -10.28 -7.37
N ARG A 211 3.93 -10.67 -6.11
CA ARG A 211 2.98 -10.09 -5.17
C ARG A 211 3.69 -9.11 -4.26
N ALA A 212 3.03 -8.01 -3.89
CA ALA A 212 3.58 -7.06 -2.92
C ALA A 212 3.86 -7.70 -1.55
N THR A 213 3.12 -8.76 -1.19
CA THR A 213 3.40 -9.54 0.02
C THR A 213 4.78 -10.22 0.01
N GLY A 214 5.43 -10.35 -1.15
CA GLY A 214 6.82 -10.83 -1.24
C GLY A 214 7.86 -9.89 -0.61
N ILE A 215 7.49 -8.65 -0.28
CA ILE A 215 8.34 -7.71 0.45
C ILE A 215 8.31 -7.99 1.95
N ILE A 216 7.26 -8.67 2.44
CA ILE A 216 7.10 -8.94 3.86
C ILE A 216 8.18 -9.94 4.29
N ARG A 217 8.98 -9.55 5.29
CA ARG A 217 10.01 -10.43 5.84
C ARG A 217 9.36 -11.65 6.53
N PRO A 218 9.86 -12.86 6.32
CA PRO A 218 9.45 -14.04 7.07
C PRO A 218 9.61 -13.82 8.57
N ALA A 219 8.74 -14.43 9.38
CA ALA A 219 8.71 -14.17 10.84
C ALA A 219 10.00 -14.61 11.55
N ASP A 220 10.64 -15.65 11.07
CA ASP A 220 11.92 -16.19 11.55
C ASP A 220 13.13 -15.34 11.14
N GLU A 221 12.98 -14.46 10.14
CA GLU A 221 13.99 -13.50 9.71
C GLU A 221 13.73 -12.08 10.26
N ASP A 222 12.62 -11.87 10.98
CA ASP A 222 12.21 -10.54 11.45
C ASP A 222 13.01 -10.13 12.69
N LEU A 223 13.80 -9.08 12.57
CA LEU A 223 14.66 -8.56 13.65
C LEU A 223 13.91 -7.72 14.70
N PHE A 224 12.63 -7.45 14.51
CA PHE A 224 11.82 -6.51 15.31
C PHE A 224 10.60 -7.14 15.98
N ARG A 225 10.49 -8.46 15.94
CA ARG A 225 9.43 -9.25 16.60
C ARG A 225 9.96 -9.99 17.83
#